data_410c963cfa179d9149af49f958d01846
#
_entry.id   410c963cfa179d9149af49f958d01846
#
_cell.length_a   1.000
_cell.length_b   1.000
_cell.length_c   1.000
_cell.angle_alpha   90.00
_cell.angle_beta   90.00
_cell.angle_gamma   90.00
#
_symmetry.space_group_name_H-M   'P 1'
#
loop_
_entity.id
_entity.type
_entity.pdbx_description
1 polymer ?
#
loop_
_entity_poly.entity_id
_entity_poly.type
_entity_poly.pdbx_seq_one_letter_code
_entity_poly.pdbx_strand_id
1 'polypeptide(L)'
;LVWAHHMFTTGWAPTLGGPFMLTTELISIPTGLFFLVLLGTLWRGNIWMKLPTLWLFGFVFNFIIAGITGIYLSDIPIDNQLHGTMFVTAHFHYVFVGSVLFGAIAALAFWFPKVSGRYLDETQGKISFWLVFIGVQVTFLAMFVSGLRGMPRRYSSYSMIFEHTNFVTTMGAYMIMAGMLVLLGAVISSWRKGEPSGPNPWQANSLEWLVPTPPPLENFDVLPTIKEDPYNFGGKR
;
A
#
# COMPACT_ATOMS: atom_id res chain seq x y z
N LEU A 1 -20.54 -6.93 8.40
CA LEU A 1 -21.38 -5.95 9.16
C LEU A 1 -20.78 -4.53 9.21
N VAL A 2 -19.84 -4.21 8.29
CA VAL A 2 -19.21 -2.87 8.29
C VAL A 2 -19.69 -1.94 7.16
N TRP A 3 -20.36 -2.47 6.15
CA TRP A 3 -20.80 -1.73 4.95
C TRP A 3 -21.69 -0.52 5.26
N ALA A 4 -22.39 -0.54 6.38
CA ALA A 4 -23.38 0.48 6.74
C ALA A 4 -22.75 1.79 7.27
N HIS A 5 -21.44 1.84 7.53
CA HIS A 5 -20.78 3.09 7.88
C HIS A 5 -20.81 4.13 6.72
N HIS A 6 -21.11 3.70 5.51
CA HIS A 6 -21.37 4.62 4.39
C HIS A 6 -22.78 5.21 4.39
N MET A 7 -23.61 4.85 5.35
CA MET A 7 -25.04 5.16 5.40
C MET A 7 -25.48 5.94 6.65
N PHE A 8 -24.54 6.42 7.47
CA PHE A 8 -24.87 7.11 8.73
C PHE A 8 -25.74 8.36 8.52
N THR A 9 -25.63 9.01 7.37
CA THR A 9 -26.41 10.23 7.03
C THR A 9 -27.65 9.96 6.18
N THR A 10 -28.07 8.69 5.99
CA THR A 10 -29.23 8.35 5.15
C THR A 10 -30.59 8.49 5.85
N GLY A 11 -30.61 8.89 7.13
CA GLY A 11 -31.86 9.07 7.90
C GLY A 11 -32.48 7.78 8.43
N TRP A 12 -31.75 6.68 8.50
CA TRP A 12 -32.23 5.45 9.13
C TRP A 12 -32.36 5.58 10.65
N ALA A 13 -33.05 4.61 11.29
CA ALA A 13 -33.30 4.68 12.72
C ALA A 13 -31.98 4.76 13.52
N PRO A 14 -31.88 5.68 14.50
CA PRO A 14 -30.68 5.83 15.33
C PRO A 14 -30.24 4.54 16.05
N THR A 15 -31.20 3.65 16.33
CA THR A 15 -30.96 2.33 16.93
C THR A 15 -30.12 1.40 16.06
N LEU A 16 -30.05 1.62 14.76
CA LEU A 16 -29.22 0.85 13.82
C LEU A 16 -27.82 1.43 13.72
N GLY A 17 -27.64 2.73 13.87
CA GLY A 17 -26.36 3.39 13.73
C GLY A 17 -25.31 2.88 14.74
N GLY A 18 -25.68 2.81 16.02
CA GLY A 18 -24.78 2.35 17.09
C GLY A 18 -24.17 0.97 16.87
N PRO A 19 -24.96 -0.08 16.60
CA PRO A 19 -24.44 -1.41 16.29
C PRO A 19 -23.49 -1.42 15.08
N PHE A 20 -23.77 -0.66 14.01
CA PHE A 20 -22.89 -0.59 12.84
C PHE A 20 -21.62 0.23 13.10
N MET A 21 -21.69 1.27 13.91
CA MET A 21 -20.52 1.99 14.42
C MET A 21 -19.62 1.02 15.18
N LEU A 22 -20.16 0.33 16.19
CA LEU A 22 -19.40 -0.63 17.00
C LEU A 22 -18.77 -1.74 16.16
N THR A 23 -19.51 -2.36 15.25
CA THR A 23 -18.95 -3.43 14.41
C THR A 23 -17.90 -2.91 13.43
N THR A 24 -18.00 -1.66 13.00
CA THR A 24 -16.97 -1.03 12.16
C THR A 24 -15.72 -0.72 12.97
N GLU A 25 -15.83 -0.22 14.19
CA GLU A 25 -14.69 0.03 15.07
C GLU A 25 -13.97 -1.26 15.47
N LEU A 26 -14.71 -2.33 15.69
CA LEU A 26 -14.14 -3.65 16.03
C LEU A 26 -13.20 -4.22 14.97
N ILE A 27 -13.26 -3.79 13.70
CA ILE A 27 -12.31 -4.21 12.67
C ILE A 27 -10.88 -3.71 12.95
N SER A 28 -10.74 -2.69 13.77
CA SER A 28 -9.43 -2.20 14.22
C SER A 28 -8.63 -3.24 15.01
N ILE A 29 -9.33 -4.18 15.69
CA ILE A 29 -8.69 -5.24 16.49
C ILE A 29 -7.91 -6.22 15.60
N PRO A 30 -8.51 -6.93 14.63
CA PRO A 30 -7.76 -7.82 13.76
C PRO A 30 -6.74 -7.06 12.90
N THR A 31 -7.02 -5.83 12.51
CA THR A 31 -6.07 -4.99 11.78
C THR A 31 -4.86 -4.62 12.65
N GLY A 32 -5.08 -4.26 13.91
CA GLY A 32 -4.03 -4.00 14.88
C GLY A 32 -3.15 -5.24 15.13
N LEU A 33 -3.76 -6.42 15.26
CA LEU A 33 -3.03 -7.69 15.37
C LEU A 33 -2.17 -7.97 14.13
N PHE A 34 -2.68 -7.71 12.94
CA PHE A 34 -1.91 -7.81 11.70
C PHE A 34 -0.65 -6.93 11.75
N PHE A 35 -0.79 -5.68 12.21
CA PHE A 35 0.36 -4.77 12.37
C PHE A 35 1.35 -5.27 13.42
N LEU A 36 0.88 -5.79 14.55
CA LEU A 36 1.75 -6.35 15.58
C LEU A 36 2.53 -7.57 15.06
N VAL A 37 1.90 -8.44 14.27
CA VAL A 37 2.57 -9.56 13.59
C VAL A 37 3.63 -9.07 12.63
N LEU A 38 3.33 -8.04 11.82
CA LEU A 38 4.29 -7.44 10.88
C LEU A 38 5.49 -6.85 11.63
N LEU A 39 5.25 -6.06 12.67
CA LEU A 39 6.32 -5.49 13.51
C LEU A 39 7.12 -6.59 14.22
N GLY A 40 6.44 -7.62 14.72
CA GLY A 40 7.10 -8.78 15.32
C GLY A 40 7.99 -9.53 14.33
N THR A 41 7.57 -9.65 13.07
CA THR A 41 8.37 -10.25 12.00
C THR A 41 9.64 -9.44 11.70
N LEU A 42 9.54 -8.12 11.77
CA LEU A 42 10.68 -7.21 11.56
C LEU A 42 11.60 -7.11 12.79
N TRP A 43 11.09 -7.44 13.98
CA TRP A 43 11.79 -7.27 15.24
C TRP A 43 13.03 -8.16 15.31
N ARG A 44 14.19 -7.55 15.52
CA ARG A 44 15.50 -8.22 15.54
C ARG A 44 15.86 -8.98 14.25
N GLY A 45 15.11 -8.75 13.16
CA GLY A 45 15.43 -9.29 11.84
C GLY A 45 16.59 -8.56 11.18
N ASN A 46 17.27 -9.24 10.26
CA ASN A 46 18.23 -8.59 9.37
C ASN A 46 17.50 -8.01 8.16
N ILE A 47 17.26 -6.70 8.18
CA ILE A 47 16.45 -6.02 7.16
C ILE A 47 17.34 -5.59 5.99
N TRP A 48 17.12 -6.18 4.84
CA TRP A 48 17.74 -5.72 3.60
C TRP A 48 16.95 -4.57 2.99
N MET A 49 17.51 -3.37 3.00
CA MET A 49 16.88 -2.17 2.42
C MET A 49 16.94 -2.18 0.89
N LYS A 50 16.38 -3.23 0.29
CA LYS A 50 16.17 -3.39 -1.14
C LYS A 50 14.81 -2.84 -1.55
N LEU A 51 14.59 -2.75 -2.85
CA LEU A 51 13.37 -2.16 -3.41
C LEU A 51 12.07 -2.75 -2.84
N PRO A 52 11.90 -4.09 -2.70
CA PRO A 52 10.69 -4.66 -2.09
C PRO A 52 10.44 -4.15 -0.66
N THR A 53 11.48 -4.11 0.16
CA THR A 53 11.40 -3.67 1.56
C THR A 53 11.05 -2.18 1.67
N LEU A 54 11.61 -1.36 0.78
CA LEU A 54 11.32 0.07 0.74
C LEU A 54 9.83 0.34 0.46
N TRP A 55 9.26 -0.34 -0.54
CA TRP A 55 7.84 -0.25 -0.86
C TRP A 55 6.95 -0.81 0.26
N LEU A 56 7.39 -1.88 0.95
CA LEU A 56 6.70 -2.42 2.11
C LEU A 56 6.66 -1.40 3.26
N PHE A 57 7.74 -0.69 3.54
CA PHE A 57 7.72 0.36 4.56
C PHE A 57 6.81 1.53 4.17
N GLY A 58 6.78 1.90 2.88
CA GLY A 58 5.82 2.87 2.38
C GLY A 58 4.37 2.41 2.58
N PHE A 59 4.07 1.13 2.32
CA PHE A 59 2.79 0.50 2.62
C PHE A 59 2.42 0.66 4.11
N VAL A 60 3.33 0.25 5.01
CA VAL A 60 3.09 0.31 6.47
C VAL A 60 2.79 1.73 6.93
N PHE A 61 3.62 2.69 6.50
CA PHE A 61 3.44 4.09 6.86
C PHE A 61 2.08 4.65 6.40
N ASN A 62 1.74 4.44 5.14
CA ASN A 62 0.49 4.92 4.58
C ASN A 62 -0.74 4.23 5.20
N PHE A 63 -0.62 2.94 5.50
CA PHE A 63 -1.72 2.20 6.11
C PHE A 63 -2.00 2.64 7.55
N ILE A 64 -1.00 3.08 8.32
CA ILE A 64 -1.23 3.68 9.64
C ILE A 64 -2.11 4.92 9.52
N ILE A 65 -1.82 5.81 8.58
CA ILE A 65 -2.64 7.01 8.32
C ILE A 65 -4.05 6.61 7.88
N ALA A 66 -4.15 5.65 6.94
CA ALA A 66 -5.42 5.13 6.46
C ALA A 66 -6.26 4.52 7.61
N GLY A 67 -5.65 3.70 8.46
CA GLY A 67 -6.33 3.06 9.59
C GLY A 67 -6.86 4.05 10.61
N ILE A 68 -6.03 5.01 11.04
CA ILE A 68 -6.44 6.04 12.00
C ILE A 68 -7.58 6.90 11.44
N THR A 69 -7.49 7.33 10.19
CA THR A 69 -8.54 8.13 9.55
C THR A 69 -9.81 7.32 9.29
N GLY A 70 -9.70 5.99 9.14
CA GLY A 70 -10.83 5.07 9.06
C GLY A 70 -11.60 4.98 10.38
N ILE A 71 -10.90 4.94 11.52
CA ILE A 71 -11.53 4.97 12.84
C ILE A 71 -12.34 6.26 13.02
N TYR A 72 -11.81 7.41 12.59
CA TYR A 72 -12.57 8.66 12.64
C TYR A 72 -13.85 8.62 11.82
N LEU A 73 -13.83 7.98 10.64
CA LEU A 73 -15.01 7.85 9.79
C LEU A 73 -15.98 6.74 10.26
N SER A 74 -15.55 5.85 11.16
CA SER A 74 -16.41 4.85 11.75
C SER A 74 -17.28 5.41 12.89
N ASP A 75 -16.86 6.52 13.49
CA ASP A 75 -17.54 7.19 14.60
C ASP A 75 -18.61 8.16 14.07
N ILE A 76 -19.89 7.90 14.39
CA ILE A 76 -21.03 8.68 13.88
C ILE A 76 -20.92 10.18 14.16
N PRO A 77 -20.58 10.67 15.37
CA PRO A 77 -20.40 12.09 15.63
C PRO A 77 -19.38 12.77 14.71
N ILE A 78 -18.30 12.07 14.38
CA ILE A 78 -17.24 12.58 13.51
C ILE A 78 -17.66 12.45 12.05
N ASP A 79 -18.20 11.28 11.64
CA ASP A 79 -18.63 11.06 10.27
C ASP A 79 -19.72 12.05 9.83
N ASN A 80 -20.65 12.39 10.71
CA ASN A 80 -21.69 13.38 10.40
C ASN A 80 -21.13 14.74 9.92
N GLN A 81 -19.91 15.10 10.33
CA GLN A 81 -19.23 16.33 9.90
C GLN A 81 -18.36 16.11 8.67
N LEU A 82 -17.82 14.91 8.50
CA LEU A 82 -16.88 14.59 7.43
C LEU A 82 -17.52 13.85 6.25
N HIS A 83 -18.73 13.34 6.44
CA HIS A 83 -19.47 12.57 5.45
C HIS A 83 -19.63 13.36 4.14
N GLY A 84 -19.33 12.74 3.02
CA GLY A 84 -19.44 13.39 1.71
C GLY A 84 -18.41 14.47 1.41
N THR A 85 -17.42 14.69 2.28
CA THR A 85 -16.32 15.65 2.05
C THR A 85 -15.10 15.00 1.40
N MET A 86 -14.12 15.84 1.03
CA MET A 86 -12.81 15.40 0.53
C MET A 86 -12.01 14.60 1.55
N PHE A 87 -12.35 14.66 2.85
CA PHE A 87 -11.73 13.83 3.88
C PHE A 87 -11.95 12.34 3.61
N VAL A 88 -13.17 11.95 3.26
CA VAL A 88 -13.49 10.56 2.89
C VAL A 88 -12.69 10.13 1.66
N THR A 89 -12.56 11.04 0.68
CA THR A 89 -11.77 10.77 -0.52
C THR A 89 -10.30 10.55 -0.20
N ALA A 90 -9.71 11.38 0.65
CA ALA A 90 -8.35 11.23 1.10
C ALA A 90 -8.13 9.89 1.84
N HIS A 91 -9.04 9.53 2.76
CA HIS A 91 -8.98 8.29 3.51
C HIS A 91 -8.89 7.07 2.60
N PHE A 92 -9.86 6.87 1.70
CA PHE A 92 -9.85 5.67 0.88
C PHE A 92 -8.72 5.65 -0.15
N HIS A 93 -8.18 6.81 -0.56
CA HIS A 93 -6.99 6.85 -1.38
C HIS A 93 -5.72 6.46 -0.61
N TYR A 94 -5.62 6.78 0.68
CA TYR A 94 -4.55 6.22 1.52
C TYR A 94 -4.65 4.70 1.63
N VAL A 95 -5.88 4.14 1.65
CA VAL A 95 -6.08 2.69 1.62
C VAL A 95 -5.65 2.12 0.27
N PHE A 96 -6.19 2.63 -0.85
CA PHE A 96 -5.94 2.02 -2.17
C PHE A 96 -4.59 2.40 -2.76
N VAL A 97 -4.31 3.70 -2.88
CA VAL A 97 -3.07 4.18 -3.52
C VAL A 97 -1.92 4.13 -2.53
N GLY A 98 -2.14 4.57 -1.30
CA GLY A 98 -1.10 4.57 -0.28
C GLY A 98 -0.71 3.16 0.22
N SER A 99 -1.66 2.23 0.27
CA SER A 99 -1.40 0.89 0.83
C SER A 99 -1.45 -0.20 -0.22
N VAL A 100 -2.61 -0.48 -0.82
CA VAL A 100 -2.74 -1.63 -1.74
C VAL A 100 -1.76 -1.53 -2.91
N LEU A 101 -1.62 -0.36 -3.53
CA LEU A 101 -0.68 -0.16 -4.64
C LEU A 101 0.78 -0.36 -4.17
N PHE A 102 1.16 0.18 -3.00
CA PHE A 102 2.51 -0.01 -2.46
C PHE A 102 2.81 -1.47 -2.16
N GLY A 103 1.86 -2.20 -1.56
CA GLY A 103 1.98 -3.64 -1.34
C GLY A 103 2.13 -4.42 -2.65
N ALA A 104 1.34 -4.07 -3.67
CA ALA A 104 1.42 -4.69 -4.99
C ALA A 104 2.76 -4.43 -5.68
N ILE A 105 3.31 -3.22 -5.58
CA ILE A 105 4.63 -2.90 -6.15
C ILE A 105 5.74 -3.57 -5.34
N ALA A 106 5.62 -3.68 -4.01
CA ALA A 106 6.56 -4.45 -3.20
C ALA A 106 6.60 -5.92 -3.65
N ALA A 107 5.42 -6.52 -3.86
CA ALA A 107 5.28 -7.87 -4.38
C ALA A 107 5.86 -8.01 -5.79
N LEU A 108 5.55 -7.07 -6.69
CA LEU A 108 6.14 -7.02 -8.03
C LEU A 108 7.67 -7.02 -7.96
N ALA A 109 8.25 -6.13 -7.17
CA ALA A 109 9.69 -6.02 -7.04
C ALA A 109 10.33 -7.27 -6.41
N PHE A 110 9.62 -7.93 -5.49
CA PHE A 110 10.08 -9.18 -4.85
C PHE A 110 10.06 -10.36 -5.80
N TRP A 111 9.00 -10.56 -6.58
CA TRP A 111 8.87 -11.69 -7.50
C TRP A 111 9.33 -11.40 -8.93
N PHE A 112 9.65 -10.16 -9.28
CA PHE A 112 10.16 -9.80 -10.60
C PHE A 112 11.35 -10.66 -11.04
N PRO A 113 12.36 -10.92 -10.16
CA PRO A 113 13.47 -11.81 -10.50
C PRO A 113 13.04 -13.22 -10.85
N LYS A 114 12.04 -13.76 -10.15
CA LYS A 114 11.51 -15.11 -10.39
C LYS A 114 10.80 -15.21 -11.73
N VAL A 115 10.01 -14.22 -12.09
CA VAL A 115 9.20 -14.21 -13.32
C VAL A 115 10.05 -13.90 -14.55
N SER A 116 11.00 -12.95 -14.44
CA SER A 116 11.77 -12.45 -15.57
C SER A 116 13.18 -13.05 -15.70
N GLY A 117 13.70 -13.64 -14.64
CA GLY A 117 15.10 -14.06 -14.53
C GLY A 117 16.10 -12.89 -14.37
N ARG A 118 15.60 -11.69 -14.10
CA ARG A 118 16.40 -10.46 -14.04
C ARG A 118 16.06 -9.62 -12.83
N TYR A 119 17.00 -8.84 -12.32
CA TYR A 119 16.71 -7.84 -11.29
C TYR A 119 15.95 -6.65 -11.88
N LEU A 120 15.01 -6.13 -11.12
CA LEU A 120 14.42 -4.81 -11.37
C LEU A 120 15.46 -3.74 -11.04
N ASP A 121 15.60 -2.73 -11.89
CA ASP A 121 16.57 -1.64 -11.70
C ASP A 121 16.33 -0.92 -10.36
N GLU A 122 17.30 -1.06 -9.47
CA GLU A 122 17.20 -0.56 -8.08
C GLU A 122 17.15 0.98 -8.04
N THR A 123 17.89 1.64 -8.94
CA THR A 123 17.96 3.11 -8.98
C THR A 123 16.66 3.72 -9.47
N GLN A 124 16.17 3.26 -10.62
CA GLN A 124 14.90 3.73 -11.16
C GLN A 124 13.73 3.37 -10.20
N GLY A 125 13.76 2.17 -9.61
CA GLY A 125 12.78 1.76 -8.62
C GLY A 125 12.75 2.65 -7.39
N LYS A 126 13.90 3.08 -6.87
CA LYS A 126 13.99 4.03 -5.74
C LYS A 126 13.54 5.43 -6.11
N ILE A 127 13.88 5.91 -7.30
CA ILE A 127 13.37 7.19 -7.81
C ILE A 127 11.84 7.15 -7.89
N SER A 128 11.29 6.08 -8.47
CA SER A 128 9.85 5.86 -8.53
C SER A 128 9.23 5.87 -7.13
N PHE A 129 9.80 5.11 -6.19
CA PHE A 129 9.29 5.04 -4.82
C PHE A 129 9.18 6.44 -4.19
N TRP A 130 10.25 7.23 -4.22
CA TRP A 130 10.24 8.55 -3.58
C TRP A 130 9.27 9.52 -4.24
N LEU A 131 9.17 9.50 -5.57
CA LEU A 131 8.20 10.32 -6.29
C LEU A 131 6.76 9.93 -5.92
N VAL A 132 6.43 8.64 -5.90
CA VAL A 132 5.09 8.16 -5.53
C VAL A 132 4.82 8.41 -4.06
N PHE A 133 5.77 8.08 -3.16
CA PHE A 133 5.57 8.22 -1.72
C PHE A 133 5.34 9.69 -1.32
N ILE A 134 6.21 10.60 -1.77
CA ILE A 134 6.05 12.03 -1.49
C ILE A 134 4.78 12.57 -2.17
N GLY A 135 4.52 12.17 -3.41
CA GLY A 135 3.31 12.54 -4.14
C GLY A 135 2.03 12.15 -3.42
N VAL A 136 1.98 10.95 -2.83
CA VAL A 136 0.86 10.47 -1.99
C VAL A 136 0.67 11.37 -0.77
N GLN A 137 1.76 11.72 -0.05
CA GLN A 137 1.66 12.61 1.10
C GLN A 137 1.15 14.00 0.69
N VAL A 138 1.75 14.60 -0.33
CA VAL A 138 1.36 15.93 -0.82
C VAL A 138 -0.10 15.96 -1.28
N THR A 139 -0.53 14.94 -2.04
CA THR A 139 -1.89 14.86 -2.57
C THR A 139 -2.90 14.69 -1.45
N PHE A 140 -2.78 13.64 -0.67
CA PHE A 140 -3.89 13.23 0.21
C PHE A 140 -3.90 13.96 1.55
N LEU A 141 -2.76 14.45 2.06
CA LEU A 141 -2.78 15.34 3.23
C LEU A 141 -3.45 16.68 2.88
N ALA A 142 -3.20 17.25 1.70
CA ALA A 142 -3.91 18.45 1.24
C ALA A 142 -5.42 18.20 1.11
N MET A 143 -5.83 17.01 0.64
CA MET A 143 -7.24 16.62 0.57
C MET A 143 -7.87 16.46 1.96
N PHE A 144 -7.17 15.95 2.97
CA PHE A 144 -7.67 15.96 4.36
C PHE A 144 -7.94 17.38 4.84
N VAL A 145 -7.01 18.30 4.59
CA VAL A 145 -7.19 19.72 4.97
C VAL A 145 -8.42 20.32 4.28
N SER A 146 -8.61 20.06 2.98
CA SER A 146 -9.80 20.51 2.25
C SER A 146 -11.08 19.91 2.83
N GLY A 147 -11.07 18.61 3.15
CA GLY A 147 -12.21 17.90 3.71
C GLY A 147 -12.59 18.41 5.10
N LEU A 148 -11.61 18.67 5.99
CA LEU A 148 -11.83 19.26 7.32
C LEU A 148 -12.42 20.69 7.24
N ARG A 149 -12.17 21.40 6.14
CA ARG A 149 -12.77 22.71 5.86
C ARG A 149 -14.12 22.62 5.17
N GLY A 150 -14.68 21.40 5.03
CA GLY A 150 -16.02 21.18 4.47
C GLY A 150 -16.07 21.14 2.95
N MET A 151 -14.95 20.97 2.23
CA MET A 151 -14.99 20.80 0.78
C MET A 151 -15.74 19.52 0.42
N PRO A 152 -16.87 19.59 -0.32
CA PRO A 152 -17.60 18.40 -0.73
C PRO A 152 -16.84 17.63 -1.81
N ARG A 153 -16.98 16.31 -1.82
CA ARG A 153 -16.50 15.45 -2.92
C ARG A 153 -17.51 15.41 -4.08
N ARG A 154 -17.04 14.97 -5.26
CA ARG A 154 -17.88 14.74 -6.46
C ARG A 154 -18.46 15.99 -7.10
N TYR A 155 -17.84 17.13 -6.91
CA TYR A 155 -18.22 18.39 -7.54
C TYR A 155 -17.22 18.76 -8.64
N SER A 156 -17.73 19.28 -9.74
CA SER A 156 -16.92 19.74 -10.88
C SER A 156 -16.31 21.13 -10.66
N SER A 157 -16.90 21.92 -9.76
CA SER A 157 -16.43 23.26 -9.39
C SER A 157 -16.37 23.38 -7.88
N TYR A 158 -15.50 24.23 -7.39
CA TYR A 158 -15.28 24.45 -5.96
C TYR A 158 -15.09 25.94 -5.65
N SER A 159 -15.31 26.32 -4.40
CA SER A 159 -15.09 27.68 -3.93
C SER A 159 -13.61 28.07 -4.00
N MET A 160 -13.31 29.31 -4.29
CA MET A 160 -11.96 29.90 -4.35
C MET A 160 -11.14 29.67 -3.09
N ILE A 161 -11.79 29.47 -1.93
CA ILE A 161 -11.10 29.17 -0.66
C ILE A 161 -10.31 27.86 -0.70
N PHE A 162 -10.63 26.96 -1.63
CA PHE A 162 -9.97 25.65 -1.79
C PHE A 162 -8.95 25.63 -2.94
N GLU A 163 -8.76 26.75 -3.66
CA GLU A 163 -7.88 26.81 -4.82
C GLU A 163 -6.46 26.38 -4.47
N HIS A 164 -5.88 26.93 -3.42
CA HIS A 164 -4.51 26.60 -3.00
C HIS A 164 -4.35 25.12 -2.64
N THR A 165 -5.28 24.56 -1.86
CA THR A 165 -5.21 23.15 -1.48
C THR A 165 -5.41 22.23 -2.67
N ASN A 166 -6.27 22.57 -3.62
CA ASN A 166 -6.44 21.81 -4.86
C ASN A 166 -5.23 21.91 -5.79
N PHE A 167 -4.58 23.07 -5.85
CA PHE A 167 -3.31 23.22 -6.57
C PHE A 167 -2.24 22.29 -5.99
N VAL A 168 -2.05 22.27 -4.66
CA VAL A 168 -1.11 21.36 -3.99
C VAL A 168 -1.45 19.89 -4.27
N THR A 169 -2.73 19.53 -4.17
CA THR A 169 -3.22 18.18 -4.51
C THR A 169 -2.85 17.80 -5.94
N THR A 170 -3.02 18.72 -6.89
CA THR A 170 -2.69 18.48 -8.30
C THR A 170 -1.20 18.28 -8.51
N MET A 171 -0.34 19.08 -7.85
CA MET A 171 1.10 18.91 -7.93
C MET A 171 1.54 17.53 -7.40
N GLY A 172 0.98 17.10 -6.27
CA GLY A 172 1.23 15.76 -5.73
C GLY A 172 0.76 14.66 -6.70
N ALA A 173 -0.40 14.82 -7.35
CA ALA A 173 -0.89 13.86 -8.34
C ALA A 173 0.06 13.73 -9.54
N TYR A 174 0.63 14.83 -10.02
CA TYR A 174 1.66 14.79 -11.08
C TYR A 174 2.93 14.08 -10.61
N MET A 175 3.33 14.21 -9.34
CA MET A 175 4.46 13.46 -8.79
C MET A 175 4.18 11.95 -8.78
N ILE A 176 2.97 11.53 -8.38
CA ILE A 176 2.54 10.13 -8.42
C ILE A 176 2.62 9.62 -9.86
N MET A 177 2.05 10.35 -10.81
CA MET A 177 2.07 9.99 -12.22
C MET A 177 3.51 9.85 -12.75
N ALA A 178 4.38 10.81 -12.49
CA ALA A 178 5.78 10.76 -12.89
C ALA A 178 6.50 9.54 -12.29
N GLY A 179 6.27 9.27 -11.00
CA GLY A 179 6.84 8.10 -10.33
C GLY A 179 6.36 6.78 -10.94
N MET A 180 5.08 6.66 -11.30
CA MET A 180 4.54 5.47 -11.96
C MET A 180 5.08 5.29 -13.38
N LEU A 181 5.33 6.37 -14.12
CA LEU A 181 5.97 6.32 -15.43
C LEU A 181 7.43 5.85 -15.31
N VAL A 182 8.16 6.32 -14.31
CA VAL A 182 9.52 5.84 -14.01
C VAL A 182 9.50 4.33 -13.68
N LEU A 183 8.54 3.87 -12.87
CA LEU A 183 8.40 2.44 -12.55
C LEU A 183 8.12 1.62 -13.81
N LEU A 184 7.22 2.07 -14.65
CA LEU A 184 6.91 1.39 -15.92
C LEU A 184 8.15 1.29 -16.81
N GLY A 185 8.91 2.39 -16.92
CA GLY A 185 10.20 2.40 -17.62
C GLY A 185 11.20 1.42 -17.02
N ALA A 186 11.30 1.37 -15.67
CA ALA A 186 12.15 0.43 -14.96
C ALA A 186 11.77 -1.03 -15.25
N VAL A 187 10.47 -1.36 -15.21
CA VAL A 187 9.98 -2.70 -15.54
C VAL A 187 10.31 -3.10 -16.97
N ILE A 188 10.02 -2.23 -17.94
CA ILE A 188 10.27 -2.51 -19.36
C ILE A 188 11.77 -2.67 -19.65
N SER A 189 12.59 -1.76 -19.12
CA SER A 189 14.04 -1.79 -19.35
C SER A 189 14.70 -3.01 -18.68
N SER A 190 14.29 -3.30 -17.45
CA SER A 190 14.80 -4.45 -16.68
C SER A 190 14.39 -5.78 -17.31
N TRP A 191 13.17 -5.87 -17.83
CA TRP A 191 12.72 -7.09 -18.54
C TRP A 191 13.58 -7.38 -19.76
N ARG A 192 13.98 -6.35 -20.49
CA ARG A 192 14.76 -6.48 -21.73
C ARG A 192 16.26 -6.61 -21.48
N LYS A 193 16.81 -5.81 -20.54
CA LYS A 193 18.26 -5.58 -20.41
C LYS A 193 18.75 -5.63 -18.95
N GLY A 194 17.88 -6.00 -17.99
CA GLY A 194 18.25 -6.08 -16.57
C GLY A 194 19.34 -7.09 -16.30
N GLU A 195 20.04 -6.93 -15.20
CA GLU A 195 21.06 -7.86 -14.72
C GLU A 195 20.43 -9.24 -14.40
N PRO A 196 21.01 -10.36 -14.85
CA PRO A 196 20.53 -11.70 -14.50
C PRO A 196 20.51 -11.91 -12.98
N SER A 197 19.41 -12.44 -12.44
CA SER A 197 19.20 -12.60 -11.01
C SER A 197 19.63 -13.95 -10.44
N GLY A 198 19.75 -14.96 -11.32
CA GLY A 198 19.84 -16.34 -10.86
C GLY A 198 18.52 -16.88 -10.31
N PRO A 199 18.48 -18.16 -9.87
CA PRO A 199 17.25 -18.82 -9.43
C PRO A 199 16.75 -18.36 -8.06
N ASN A 200 17.64 -17.92 -7.16
CA ASN A 200 17.29 -17.56 -5.78
C ASN A 200 18.04 -16.29 -5.33
N PRO A 201 17.64 -15.10 -5.81
CA PRO A 201 18.34 -13.85 -5.52
C PRO A 201 18.23 -13.40 -4.06
N TRP A 202 17.23 -13.91 -3.33
CA TRP A 202 16.97 -13.53 -1.95
C TRP A 202 17.56 -14.51 -0.94
N GLN A 203 18.18 -15.63 -1.40
CA GLN A 203 18.71 -16.70 -0.55
C GLN A 203 17.63 -17.26 0.40
N ALA A 204 16.40 -17.38 -0.10
CA ALA A 204 15.27 -17.88 0.65
C ALA A 204 15.13 -19.40 0.51
N ASN A 205 14.60 -20.07 1.56
CA ASN A 205 14.45 -21.53 1.61
C ASN A 205 13.02 -22.00 1.29
N SER A 206 12.11 -21.06 0.94
CA SER A 206 10.75 -21.41 0.55
C SER A 206 10.70 -22.05 -0.84
N LEU A 207 9.69 -22.91 -1.07
CA LEU A 207 9.56 -23.70 -2.30
C LEU A 207 9.56 -22.87 -3.58
N GLU A 208 8.96 -21.69 -3.56
CA GLU A 208 8.93 -20.79 -4.71
C GLU A 208 10.33 -20.35 -5.18
N TRP A 209 11.33 -20.37 -4.30
CA TRP A 209 12.72 -20.02 -4.64
C TRP A 209 13.58 -21.24 -5.01
N LEU A 210 13.08 -22.46 -4.79
CA LEU A 210 13.70 -23.70 -5.25
C LEU A 210 13.31 -24.04 -6.70
N VAL A 211 12.19 -23.51 -7.21
CA VAL A 211 11.76 -23.64 -8.61
C VAL A 211 12.78 -22.99 -9.55
N PRO A 212 13.03 -23.56 -10.76
CA PRO A 212 13.80 -22.90 -11.80
C PRO A 212 13.27 -21.50 -12.14
N THR A 213 14.10 -20.67 -12.74
CA THR A 213 13.78 -19.29 -13.08
C THR A 213 13.98 -19.06 -14.57
N PRO A 214 12.95 -18.67 -15.35
CA PRO A 214 11.53 -18.58 -14.97
C PRO A 214 10.92 -19.94 -14.59
N PRO A 215 9.81 -19.96 -13.80
CA PRO A 215 9.16 -21.22 -13.43
C PRO A 215 8.58 -21.94 -14.64
N PRO A 216 8.75 -23.28 -14.77
CA PRO A 216 8.03 -24.07 -15.76
C PRO A 216 6.54 -24.20 -15.39
N LEU A 217 5.73 -24.68 -16.34
CA LEU A 217 4.27 -24.78 -16.15
C LEU A 217 3.89 -25.61 -14.91
N GLU A 218 4.58 -26.73 -14.68
CA GLU A 218 4.32 -27.66 -13.57
C GLU A 218 5.15 -27.35 -12.32
N ASN A 219 5.89 -26.23 -12.30
CA ASN A 219 6.83 -25.79 -11.26
C ASN A 219 8.02 -26.71 -11.05
N PHE A 220 7.82 -28.03 -10.89
CA PHE A 220 8.88 -29.00 -10.64
C PHE A 220 8.69 -30.23 -11.53
N ASP A 221 9.72 -30.62 -12.27
CA ASP A 221 9.75 -31.93 -12.99
C ASP A 221 9.90 -33.09 -12.00
N VAL A 222 10.63 -32.85 -10.90
CA VAL A 222 10.79 -33.79 -9.79
C VAL A 222 10.61 -33.00 -8.48
N LEU A 223 9.74 -33.53 -7.61
CA LEU A 223 9.47 -32.86 -6.32
C LEU A 223 10.78 -32.70 -5.50
N PRO A 224 11.10 -31.49 -5.04
CA PRO A 224 12.31 -31.27 -4.28
C PRO A 224 12.22 -31.91 -2.90
N THR A 225 13.33 -32.46 -2.42
CA THR A 225 13.44 -32.90 -1.04
C THR A 225 13.67 -31.68 -0.15
N ILE A 226 12.73 -31.41 0.75
CA ILE A 226 12.85 -30.31 1.72
C ILE A 226 13.87 -30.74 2.79
N LYS A 227 14.99 -30.05 2.84
CA LYS A 227 16.09 -30.35 3.79
C LYS A 227 16.10 -29.43 5.01
N GLU A 228 15.49 -28.26 4.91
CA GLU A 228 15.54 -27.22 5.93
C GLU A 228 14.17 -26.54 6.07
N ASP A 229 13.91 -26.00 7.26
CA ASP A 229 12.76 -25.16 7.53
C ASP A 229 12.86 -23.87 6.68
N PRO A 230 11.78 -23.41 6.04
CA PRO A 230 11.78 -22.17 5.25
C PRO A 230 12.21 -20.93 6.04
N TYR A 231 12.08 -20.96 7.36
CA TYR A 231 12.51 -19.89 8.26
C TYR A 231 13.93 -20.07 8.81
N ASN A 232 14.61 -21.17 8.49
CA ASN A 232 16.00 -21.36 8.86
C ASN A 232 16.92 -20.60 7.92
N PHE A 233 17.16 -19.34 8.21
CA PHE A 233 18.01 -18.46 7.41
C PHE A 233 19.51 -18.66 7.68
N GLY A 234 19.91 -19.82 8.23
CA GLY A 234 21.28 -20.26 8.47
C GLY A 234 22.23 -19.13 8.86
N GLY A 235 22.66 -19.02 10.09
CA GLY A 235 23.38 -17.93 10.75
C GLY A 235 24.61 -17.30 10.07
N LYS A 236 24.61 -17.19 8.75
CA LYS A 236 25.60 -16.49 7.91
C LYS A 236 24.88 -15.50 7.01
N ARG A 237 24.48 -14.37 7.58
CA ARG A 237 24.17 -13.16 6.83
C ARG A 237 25.02 -12.03 7.33
#